data_a49cd4e9d1007471f615e70e9815c073
#
_entry.id   a49cd4e9d1007471f615e70e9815c073
#
_cell.length_a   1.000
_cell.length_b   1.000
_cell.length_c   1.000
_cell.angle_alpha   90.00
_cell.angle_beta   90.00
_cell.angle_gamma   90.00
#
_symmetry.space_group_name_H-M   'P 1'
#
loop_
_entity.id
_entity.type
_entity.pdbx_description
1 polymer ?
#
loop_
_entity_poly.entity_id
_entity_poly.type
_entity_poly.pdbx_seq_one_letter_code
_entity_poly.pdbx_strand_id
1 'polypeptide(L)'
;LAEKVNEVIEQTINLDKYEIETVDRVHEGGKKYTRLVNFWSEEINMDNFDSLSKKEKIIPQLRIYSSLDGQWGQQIMWSSVYVICLNGMVRPDWTFTVYTKHNKKEDISFTLNDFQSGIIAHKELGRDLFKMMQKGITNPAVDHLFKKTLAKKPAKLDTNDASENVMRALSDLWERYSQRYGNTLFAVYQTATDWSSNPDTRGAIHNVSRKRERQVAEMLSSSEWLGLYE
;
A
#
# COMPACT_ATOMS: atom_id res chain seq x y z
N LEU A 1 -0.75 -2.39 24.96
CA LEU A 1 -0.93 -3.11 23.69
C LEU A 1 0.23 -2.83 22.74
N ALA A 2 0.61 -1.56 22.55
CA ALA A 2 1.81 -1.18 21.79
C ALA A 2 3.08 -1.82 22.38
N GLU A 3 3.17 -1.91 23.70
CA GLU A 3 4.26 -2.58 24.41
C GLU A 3 4.34 -4.06 24.07
N LYS A 4 3.23 -4.80 24.11
CA LYS A 4 3.22 -6.23 23.72
C LYS A 4 3.64 -6.46 22.26
N VAL A 5 3.22 -5.59 21.35
CA VAL A 5 3.64 -5.69 19.95
C VAL A 5 5.14 -5.40 19.82
N ASN A 6 5.66 -4.43 20.55
CA ASN A 6 7.09 -4.16 20.59
C ASN A 6 7.88 -5.35 21.12
N GLU A 7 7.44 -5.94 22.25
CA GLU A 7 8.07 -7.14 22.79
C GLU A 7 8.13 -8.28 21.77
N VAL A 8 7.04 -8.51 21.03
CA VAL A 8 7.00 -9.55 19.97
C VAL A 8 7.97 -9.21 18.84
N ILE A 9 8.03 -7.96 18.41
CA ILE A 9 8.96 -7.54 17.34
C ILE A 9 10.40 -7.65 17.84
N GLU A 10 10.72 -7.13 19.01
CA GLU A 10 12.08 -7.17 19.61
C GLU A 10 12.55 -8.59 19.86
N GLN A 11 11.65 -9.47 20.33
CA GLN A 11 11.96 -10.89 20.54
C GLN A 11 12.12 -11.68 19.24
N THR A 12 11.41 -11.26 18.17
CA THR A 12 11.38 -12.01 16.91
C THR A 12 12.45 -11.54 15.94
N ILE A 13 12.77 -10.24 15.96
CA ILE A 13 13.69 -9.60 15.01
C ILE A 13 14.88 -9.08 15.82
N ASN A 14 16.09 -9.48 15.43
CA ASN A 14 17.28 -8.82 15.95
C ASN A 14 17.38 -7.43 15.32
N LEU A 15 16.75 -6.44 15.98
CA LEU A 15 16.64 -5.06 15.50
C LEU A 15 17.99 -4.38 15.33
N ASP A 16 19.04 -4.82 16.04
CA ASP A 16 20.41 -4.28 15.91
C ASP A 16 21.00 -4.49 14.52
N LYS A 17 20.44 -5.39 13.73
CA LYS A 17 20.85 -5.65 12.34
C LYS A 17 20.21 -4.72 11.32
N TYR A 18 19.21 -3.95 11.74
CA TYR A 18 18.42 -3.14 10.82
C TYR A 18 18.45 -1.67 11.24
N GLU A 19 18.65 -0.78 10.28
CA GLU A 19 18.37 0.63 10.47
C GLU A 19 16.87 0.82 10.40
N ILE A 20 16.25 1.10 11.56
CA ILE A 20 14.79 1.23 11.68
C ILE A 20 14.39 2.62 12.12
N GLU A 21 13.22 3.04 11.64
CA GLU A 21 12.50 4.23 12.10
C GLU A 21 11.09 3.83 12.48
N THR A 22 10.65 4.25 13.66
CA THR A 22 9.29 3.97 14.14
C THR A 22 8.46 5.26 14.18
N VAL A 23 7.27 5.22 13.59
CA VAL A 23 6.33 6.34 13.56
C VAL A 23 5.00 5.90 14.16
N ASP A 24 4.60 6.55 15.26
CA ASP A 24 3.33 6.31 15.93
C ASP A 24 2.29 7.35 15.51
N ARG A 25 1.09 6.88 15.19
CA ARG A 25 -0.06 7.73 14.84
C ARG A 25 -1.26 7.36 15.69
N VAL A 26 -1.81 8.37 16.33
CA VAL A 26 -3.05 8.25 17.13
C VAL A 26 -4.18 8.96 16.40
N HIS A 27 -5.31 8.31 16.27
CA HIS A 27 -6.43 8.80 15.49
C HIS A 27 -7.73 8.78 16.30
N GLU A 28 -8.70 9.58 15.87
CA GLU A 28 -10.05 9.63 16.44
C GLU A 28 -10.06 9.83 17.98
N GLY A 29 -9.27 10.81 18.45
CA GLY A 29 -9.21 11.13 19.87
C GLY A 29 -8.65 10.00 20.75
N GLY A 30 -7.71 9.22 20.24
CA GLY A 30 -7.08 8.13 20.98
C GLY A 30 -7.73 6.76 20.80
N LYS A 31 -8.81 6.66 20.05
CA LYS A 31 -9.53 5.40 19.87
C LYS A 31 -8.82 4.43 18.94
N LYS A 32 -8.02 4.93 18.01
CA LYS A 32 -7.30 4.11 17.01
C LYS A 32 -5.82 4.44 17.02
N TYR A 33 -5.01 3.43 16.86
CA TYR A 33 -3.56 3.51 16.90
C TYR A 33 -2.96 2.78 15.70
N THR A 34 -1.95 3.41 15.10
CA THR A 34 -1.17 2.82 14.03
C THR A 34 0.31 3.03 14.35
N ARG A 35 1.10 1.96 14.34
CA ARG A 35 2.56 2.02 14.36
C ARG A 35 3.10 1.57 13.02
N LEU A 36 4.02 2.36 12.49
CA LEU A 36 4.76 2.09 11.27
C LEU A 36 6.21 1.85 11.64
N VAL A 37 6.76 0.72 11.25
CA VAL A 37 8.18 0.40 11.42
C VAL A 37 8.82 0.32 10.04
N ASN A 38 9.67 1.28 9.73
CA ASN A 38 10.38 1.41 8.46
C ASN A 38 11.76 0.74 8.57
N PHE A 39 12.13 -0.09 7.59
CA PHE A 39 13.42 -0.79 7.55
C PHE A 39 14.29 -0.17 6.47
N TRP A 40 15.10 0.81 6.81
CA TRP A 40 15.94 1.56 5.88
C TRP A 40 17.09 0.73 5.30
N SER A 41 17.62 -0.23 6.03
CA SER A 41 18.69 -1.13 5.56
C SER A 41 18.27 -2.08 4.44
N GLU A 42 16.97 -2.24 4.20
CA GLU A 42 16.41 -3.10 3.16
C GLU A 42 15.80 -2.29 1.99
N GLU A 43 16.28 -1.07 1.78
CA GLU A 43 15.80 -0.20 0.73
C GLU A 43 16.06 -0.74 -0.67
N ILE A 44 15.13 -0.50 -1.58
CA ILE A 44 15.31 -0.69 -3.01
C ILE A 44 15.58 0.67 -3.64
N ASN A 45 16.79 0.85 -4.16
CA ASN A 45 17.16 2.03 -4.91
C ASN A 45 16.59 1.96 -6.33
N MET A 46 15.88 2.99 -6.72
CA MET A 46 15.31 3.13 -8.07
C MET A 46 16.26 3.91 -9.00
N ASP A 47 17.50 4.16 -8.57
CA ASP A 47 18.49 5.00 -9.28
C ASP A 47 18.93 4.45 -10.64
N ASN A 48 18.66 3.17 -10.91
CA ASN A 48 18.99 2.52 -12.20
C ASN A 48 18.06 2.94 -13.35
N PHE A 49 17.16 3.87 -13.09
CA PHE A 49 16.23 4.40 -14.09
C PHE A 49 16.62 5.84 -14.41
N ASP A 50 17.00 6.11 -15.66
CA ASP A 50 17.41 7.43 -16.14
C ASP A 50 16.36 8.52 -15.91
N SER A 51 15.10 8.13 -15.72
CA SER A 51 13.97 9.04 -15.47
C SER A 51 13.75 9.38 -14.00
N LEU A 52 14.44 8.70 -13.05
CA LEU A 52 14.19 8.84 -11.63
C LEU A 52 15.29 9.66 -10.96
N SER A 53 14.90 10.47 -9.99
CA SER A 53 15.89 11.19 -9.18
C SER A 53 16.63 10.21 -8.26
N LYS A 54 17.94 10.45 -8.02
CA LYS A 54 18.79 9.64 -7.12
C LYS A 54 18.29 9.52 -5.67
N LYS A 55 17.10 10.05 -5.36
CA LYS A 55 16.48 10.03 -4.03
C LYS A 55 15.27 9.11 -3.97
N GLU A 56 14.93 8.43 -5.07
CA GLU A 56 13.73 7.59 -5.12
C GLU A 56 14.05 6.22 -4.53
N LYS A 57 13.47 5.96 -3.38
CA LYS A 57 13.67 4.74 -2.60
C LYS A 57 12.34 4.09 -2.24
N ILE A 58 12.34 2.79 -2.19
CA ILE A 58 11.23 2.00 -1.67
C ILE A 58 11.75 1.24 -0.47
N ILE A 59 11.08 1.39 0.66
CA ILE A 59 11.45 0.72 1.91
C ILE A 59 10.36 -0.25 2.34
N PRO A 60 10.71 -1.40 2.91
CA PRO A 60 9.75 -2.26 3.56
C PRO A 60 9.26 -1.60 4.86
N GLN A 61 7.98 -1.75 5.11
CA GLN A 61 7.31 -1.17 6.27
C GLN A 61 6.41 -2.22 6.93
N LEU A 62 6.60 -2.42 8.22
CA LEU A 62 5.66 -3.17 9.03
C LEU A 62 4.61 -2.20 9.59
N ARG A 63 3.34 -2.47 9.31
CA ARG A 63 2.21 -1.68 9.78
C ARG A 63 1.45 -2.44 10.86
N ILE A 64 1.26 -1.81 11.99
CA ILE A 64 0.55 -2.36 13.13
C ILE A 64 -0.67 -1.48 13.39
N TYR A 65 -1.85 -2.07 13.33
CA TYR A 65 -3.11 -1.40 13.59
C TYR A 65 -3.76 -1.95 14.85
N SER A 66 -4.33 -1.06 15.64
CA SER A 66 -5.13 -1.42 16.80
C SER A 66 -6.22 -0.39 17.07
N SER A 67 -7.32 -0.78 17.72
CA SER A 67 -8.31 0.17 18.21
C SER A 67 -8.78 -0.18 19.63
N LEU A 68 -9.10 0.85 20.40
CA LEU A 68 -9.69 0.70 21.73
C LEU A 68 -11.22 0.57 21.67
N ASP A 69 -11.84 1.01 20.58
CA ASP A 69 -13.29 0.96 20.36
C ASP A 69 -13.77 -0.37 19.72
N GLY A 70 -12.86 -1.30 19.49
CA GLY A 70 -13.16 -2.61 18.90
C GLY A 70 -13.53 -2.58 17.41
N GLN A 71 -13.51 -1.43 16.76
CA GLN A 71 -13.83 -1.32 15.33
C GLN A 71 -12.74 -1.92 14.43
N TRP A 72 -11.49 -1.89 14.88
CA TRP A 72 -10.38 -2.57 14.23
C TRP A 72 -9.93 -3.73 15.11
N GLY A 73 -9.76 -4.90 14.51
CA GLY A 73 -8.94 -5.93 15.13
C GLY A 73 -7.48 -5.51 15.19
N GLN A 74 -6.69 -6.23 15.95
CA GLN A 74 -5.24 -6.10 15.86
C GLN A 74 -4.77 -6.66 14.53
N GLN A 75 -3.95 -5.90 13.81
CA GLN A 75 -3.40 -6.33 12.53
C GLN A 75 -1.93 -5.98 12.47
N ILE A 76 -1.13 -6.95 12.05
CA ILE A 76 0.26 -6.73 11.65
C ILE A 76 0.32 -7.06 10.17
N MET A 77 0.79 -6.13 9.35
CA MET A 77 0.85 -6.31 7.91
C MET A 77 2.16 -5.73 7.35
N TRP A 78 2.72 -6.46 6.40
CA TRP A 78 3.81 -5.95 5.59
C TRP A 78 3.28 -5.04 4.49
N SER A 79 4.03 -3.98 4.26
CA SER A 79 3.82 -3.03 3.18
C SER A 79 5.17 -2.62 2.62
N SER A 80 5.19 -2.00 1.47
CA SER A 80 6.32 -1.24 0.99
C SER A 80 5.89 0.22 0.83
N VAL A 81 6.79 1.15 1.09
CA VAL A 81 6.49 2.58 1.00
C VAL A 81 7.46 3.24 0.04
N TYR A 82 6.93 4.01 -0.89
CA TYR A 82 7.71 4.86 -1.77
C TYR A 82 8.01 6.18 -1.05
N VAL A 83 9.28 6.43 -0.76
CA VAL A 83 9.70 7.46 0.20
C VAL A 83 9.31 8.88 -0.23
N ILE A 84 9.37 9.17 -1.52
CA ILE A 84 9.09 10.55 -2.01
C ILE A 84 7.62 10.95 -1.86
N CYS A 85 6.71 10.02 -2.11
CA CYS A 85 5.27 10.30 -2.08
C CYS A 85 4.59 9.78 -0.83
N LEU A 86 5.29 9.03 0.03
CA LEU A 86 4.75 8.30 1.17
C LEU A 86 3.56 7.38 0.80
N ASN A 87 3.48 7.01 -0.48
CA ASN A 87 2.44 6.14 -0.97
C ASN A 87 2.67 4.72 -0.45
N GLY A 88 1.70 4.17 0.23
CA GLY A 88 1.70 2.76 0.57
C GLY A 88 1.60 1.93 -0.72
N MET A 89 2.61 1.10 -0.98
CA MET A 89 2.60 0.23 -2.14
C MET A 89 1.74 -1.00 -1.84
N VAL A 90 0.70 -1.18 -2.63
CA VAL A 90 -0.25 -2.28 -2.50
C VAL A 90 0.22 -3.46 -3.35
N ARG A 91 0.14 -4.67 -2.79
CA ARG A 91 0.32 -5.92 -3.53
C ARG A 91 -0.97 -6.74 -3.53
N PRO A 92 -1.25 -7.53 -4.58
CA PRO A 92 -2.43 -8.39 -4.61
C PRO A 92 -2.37 -9.52 -3.57
N ASP A 93 -1.19 -10.04 -3.31
CA ASP A 93 -0.91 -11.08 -2.34
C ASP A 93 -0.52 -10.47 -0.98
N TRP A 94 -1.51 -10.04 -0.23
CA TRP A 94 -1.34 -9.62 1.18
C TRP A 94 -1.03 -10.83 2.07
N THR A 95 -0.01 -11.59 1.73
CA THR A 95 0.32 -12.89 2.31
C THR A 95 0.74 -12.82 3.77
N PHE A 96 0.96 -11.62 4.31
CA PHE A 96 1.41 -11.43 5.68
C PHE A 96 0.55 -10.42 6.44
N THR A 97 -0.72 -10.78 6.64
CA THR A 97 -1.59 -10.09 7.58
C THR A 97 -1.92 -11.02 8.72
N VAL A 98 -1.32 -10.81 9.88
CA VAL A 98 -1.79 -11.43 11.11
C VAL A 98 -2.95 -10.60 11.61
N TYR A 99 -4.13 -11.21 11.67
CA TYR A 99 -5.34 -10.57 12.15
C TYR A 99 -5.82 -11.29 13.40
N THR A 100 -5.94 -10.59 14.51
CA THR A 100 -6.62 -11.09 15.70
C THR A 100 -7.80 -10.20 16.03
N LYS A 101 -8.95 -10.81 16.31
CA LYS A 101 -10.06 -10.09 16.93
C LYS A 101 -9.65 -9.71 18.35
N HIS A 102 -10.20 -8.60 18.88
CA HIS A 102 -10.03 -8.20 20.28
C HIS A 102 -10.66 -9.22 21.24
N ASN A 103 -10.23 -10.45 21.19
CA ASN A 103 -10.56 -11.46 22.20
C ASN A 103 -9.42 -11.51 23.22
N LYS A 104 -9.79 -11.42 24.50
CA LYS A 104 -8.84 -11.43 25.63
C LYS A 104 -7.92 -12.66 25.70
N LYS A 105 -8.06 -13.62 24.78
CA LYS A 105 -7.38 -14.93 24.81
C LYS A 105 -6.47 -15.21 23.62
N GLU A 106 -6.47 -14.38 22.56
CA GLU A 106 -5.62 -14.63 21.40
C GLU A 106 -4.39 -13.70 21.45
N ASP A 107 -3.23 -14.29 21.63
CA ASP A 107 -1.96 -13.58 21.50
C ASP A 107 -1.62 -13.39 20.01
N ILE A 108 -1.05 -12.23 19.68
CA ILE A 108 -0.51 -11.96 18.37
C ILE A 108 0.73 -12.83 18.20
N SER A 109 0.70 -13.78 17.28
CA SER A 109 1.89 -14.52 16.89
C SER A 109 2.45 -13.91 15.59
N PHE A 110 3.61 -13.31 15.68
CA PHE A 110 4.43 -12.87 14.57
C PHE A 110 5.75 -13.60 14.65
N THR A 111 6.11 -14.33 13.62
CA THR A 111 7.28 -15.20 13.63
C THR A 111 8.43 -14.63 12.80
N LEU A 112 9.65 -15.15 13.03
CA LEU A 112 10.79 -14.81 12.21
C LEU A 112 10.56 -15.19 10.72
N ASN A 113 9.81 -16.26 10.47
CA ASN A 113 9.44 -16.64 9.10
C ASN A 113 8.54 -15.59 8.45
N ASP A 114 7.58 -15.02 9.19
CA ASP A 114 6.70 -13.95 8.68
C ASP A 114 7.54 -12.73 8.32
N PHE A 115 8.53 -12.38 9.14
CA PHE A 115 9.45 -11.29 8.87
C PHE A 115 10.28 -11.55 7.60
N GLN A 116 10.94 -12.71 7.51
CA GLN A 116 11.77 -13.06 6.36
C GLN A 116 10.96 -13.08 5.06
N SER A 117 9.77 -13.63 5.12
CA SER A 117 8.84 -13.68 3.98
C SER A 117 8.41 -12.28 3.53
N GLY A 118 8.21 -11.35 4.48
CA GLY A 118 7.94 -9.95 4.17
C GLY A 118 9.10 -9.26 3.44
N ILE A 119 10.33 -9.50 3.85
CA ILE A 119 11.54 -8.98 3.17
C ILE A 119 11.69 -9.58 1.76
N ILE A 120 11.44 -10.88 1.61
CA ILE A 120 11.45 -11.54 0.29
C ILE A 120 10.41 -10.92 -0.62
N ALA A 121 9.17 -10.78 -0.14
CA ALA A 121 8.09 -10.16 -0.89
C ALA A 121 8.40 -8.70 -1.29
N HIS A 122 9.09 -7.95 -0.43
CA HIS A 122 9.56 -6.60 -0.76
C HIS A 122 10.57 -6.62 -1.93
N LYS A 123 11.53 -7.54 -1.91
CA LYS A 123 12.52 -7.68 -3.00
C LYS A 123 11.88 -8.12 -4.33
N GLU A 124 10.87 -8.97 -4.27
CA GLU A 124 10.07 -9.35 -5.44
C GLU A 124 9.30 -8.17 -6.02
N LEU A 125 8.68 -7.37 -5.16
CA LEU A 125 8.02 -6.13 -5.59
C LEU A 125 8.98 -5.24 -6.39
N GLY A 126 10.22 -5.08 -5.93
CA GLY A 126 11.22 -4.30 -6.66
C GLY A 126 11.44 -4.80 -8.10
N ARG A 127 11.50 -6.12 -8.29
CA ARG A 127 11.62 -6.73 -9.64
C ARG A 127 10.37 -6.47 -10.50
N ASP A 128 9.19 -6.54 -9.90
CA ASP A 128 7.94 -6.29 -10.62
C ASP A 128 7.82 -4.81 -11.02
N LEU A 129 8.20 -3.91 -10.13
CA LEU A 129 8.23 -2.47 -10.45
C LEU A 129 9.19 -2.18 -11.62
N PHE A 130 10.33 -2.84 -11.64
CA PHE A 130 11.25 -2.74 -12.76
C PHE A 130 10.61 -3.16 -14.09
N LYS A 131 9.90 -4.30 -14.11
CA LYS A 131 9.15 -4.73 -15.31
C LYS A 131 8.06 -3.73 -15.69
N MET A 132 7.32 -3.20 -14.70
CA MET A 132 6.28 -2.21 -14.95
C MET A 132 6.83 -0.94 -15.61
N MET A 133 8.03 -0.51 -15.24
CA MET A 133 8.68 0.67 -15.84
C MET A 133 9.04 0.46 -17.31
N GLN A 134 9.36 -0.76 -17.70
CA GLN A 134 9.71 -1.09 -19.09
C GLN A 134 8.49 -1.33 -19.97
N LYS A 135 7.32 -1.55 -19.38
CA LYS A 135 6.09 -1.85 -20.12
C LYS A 135 5.30 -0.57 -20.42
N GLY A 136 5.26 -0.17 -21.69
CA GLY A 136 4.44 0.95 -22.14
C GLY A 136 2.95 0.65 -22.12
N ILE A 137 2.13 1.67 -21.93
CA ILE A 137 0.66 1.58 -21.95
C ILE A 137 0.06 2.79 -22.66
N THR A 138 -1.10 2.60 -23.30
CA THR A 138 -1.83 3.68 -23.95
C THR A 138 -2.88 4.31 -23.05
N ASN A 139 -3.15 5.62 -23.20
CA ASN A 139 -4.18 6.30 -22.42
C ASN A 139 -5.58 5.62 -22.48
N PRO A 140 -6.07 5.13 -23.65
CA PRO A 140 -7.32 4.38 -23.68
C PRO A 140 -7.30 3.09 -22.82
N ALA A 141 -6.17 2.39 -22.76
CA ALA A 141 -6.04 1.19 -21.94
C ALA A 141 -6.07 1.53 -20.43
N VAL A 142 -5.41 2.63 -20.03
CA VAL A 142 -5.46 3.15 -18.64
C VAL A 142 -6.90 3.51 -18.26
N ASP A 143 -7.58 4.24 -19.12
CA ASP A 143 -8.96 4.68 -18.90
C ASP A 143 -9.92 3.48 -18.76
N HIS A 144 -9.75 2.49 -19.63
CA HIS A 144 -10.49 1.24 -19.57
C HIS A 144 -10.25 0.49 -18.24
N LEU A 145 -8.97 0.33 -17.84
CA LEU A 145 -8.60 -0.33 -16.59
C LEU A 145 -9.26 0.35 -15.39
N PHE A 146 -9.12 1.67 -15.26
CA PHE A 146 -9.68 2.40 -14.11
C PHE A 146 -11.20 2.34 -14.06
N LYS A 147 -11.88 2.45 -15.20
CA LYS A 147 -13.34 2.31 -15.29
C LYS A 147 -13.80 0.92 -14.87
N LYS A 148 -13.08 -0.12 -15.27
CA LYS A 148 -13.45 -1.51 -14.99
C LYS A 148 -13.15 -1.96 -13.57
N THR A 149 -12.16 -1.37 -12.92
CA THR A 149 -11.67 -1.84 -11.63
C THR A 149 -11.94 -0.87 -10.47
N LEU A 150 -11.49 0.37 -10.55
CA LEU A 150 -11.53 1.32 -9.43
C LEU A 150 -12.79 2.18 -9.39
N ALA A 151 -13.32 2.54 -10.55
CA ALA A 151 -14.50 3.40 -10.66
C ALA A 151 -15.82 2.61 -10.79
N LYS A 152 -15.85 1.32 -10.42
CA LYS A 152 -17.07 0.52 -10.42
C LYS A 152 -18.12 1.14 -9.49
N LYS A 153 -19.32 1.34 -10.02
CA LYS A 153 -20.48 1.72 -9.21
C LYS A 153 -20.83 0.60 -8.24
N PRO A 154 -21.13 0.87 -6.97
CA PRO A 154 -21.82 -0.10 -6.13
C PRO A 154 -23.16 -0.44 -6.79
N ALA A 155 -23.51 -1.72 -6.89
CA ALA A 155 -24.71 -2.22 -7.59
C ALA A 155 -26.05 -1.62 -7.12
N LYS A 156 -26.05 -0.78 -6.09
CA LYS A 156 -27.24 -0.15 -5.47
C LYS A 156 -27.35 1.37 -5.65
N LEU A 157 -26.36 2.04 -6.23
CA LEU A 157 -26.43 3.49 -6.49
C LEU A 157 -26.46 3.73 -7.98
N ASP A 158 -27.63 4.07 -8.46
CA ASP A 158 -27.91 4.45 -9.86
C ASP A 158 -27.43 5.90 -10.16
N THR A 159 -26.42 6.38 -9.44
CA THR A 159 -25.85 7.71 -9.62
C THR A 159 -24.53 7.64 -10.35
N ASN A 160 -24.45 8.27 -11.53
CA ASN A 160 -23.24 8.42 -12.33
C ASN A 160 -22.11 9.15 -11.57
N ASP A 161 -22.46 9.96 -10.57
CA ASP A 161 -21.59 10.96 -9.95
C ASP A 161 -20.39 10.36 -9.21
N ALA A 162 -20.54 9.24 -8.48
CA ALA A 162 -19.44 8.64 -7.72
C ALA A 162 -18.35 8.08 -8.65
N SER A 163 -18.72 7.52 -9.82
CA SER A 163 -17.75 7.02 -10.78
C SER A 163 -16.99 8.16 -11.49
N GLU A 164 -17.65 9.26 -11.81
CA GLU A 164 -17.03 10.43 -12.44
C GLU A 164 -16.02 11.13 -11.53
N ASN A 165 -16.34 11.31 -10.26
CA ASN A 165 -15.42 11.89 -9.29
C ASN A 165 -14.17 11.02 -9.08
N VAL A 166 -14.34 9.70 -9.02
CA VAL A 166 -13.21 8.77 -8.94
C VAL A 166 -12.37 8.83 -10.21
N MET A 167 -13.00 8.82 -11.39
CA MET A 167 -12.29 8.91 -12.66
C MET A 167 -11.53 10.23 -12.80
N ARG A 168 -12.13 11.36 -12.39
CA ARG A 168 -11.44 12.67 -12.40
C ARG A 168 -10.19 12.63 -11.53
N ALA A 169 -10.30 12.17 -10.27
CA ALA A 169 -9.17 12.06 -9.37
C ALA A 169 -8.06 11.14 -9.91
N LEU A 170 -8.43 10.01 -10.53
CA LEU A 170 -7.47 9.10 -11.16
C LEU A 170 -6.83 9.72 -12.40
N SER A 171 -7.58 10.48 -13.21
CA SER A 171 -7.05 11.16 -14.39
C SER A 171 -6.04 12.26 -14.02
N ASP A 172 -6.34 13.06 -13.01
CA ASP A 172 -5.42 14.12 -12.52
C ASP A 172 -4.11 13.50 -11.99
N LEU A 173 -4.20 12.38 -11.29
CA LEU A 173 -3.03 11.65 -10.81
C LEU A 173 -2.26 10.99 -11.96
N TRP A 174 -2.98 10.39 -12.94
CA TRP A 174 -2.37 9.79 -14.12
C TRP A 174 -1.58 10.82 -14.93
N GLU A 175 -2.12 12.00 -15.17
CA GLU A 175 -1.40 13.07 -15.86
C GLU A 175 -0.08 13.40 -15.15
N ARG A 176 -0.11 13.53 -13.82
CA ARG A 176 1.09 13.79 -13.00
C ARG A 176 2.14 12.69 -13.13
N TYR A 177 1.71 11.42 -12.98
CA TYR A 177 2.64 10.30 -12.96
C TYR A 177 3.12 9.91 -14.36
N SER A 178 2.30 10.06 -15.40
CA SER A 178 2.72 9.82 -16.77
C SER A 178 3.73 10.87 -17.28
N GLN A 179 3.60 12.12 -16.85
CA GLN A 179 4.62 13.15 -17.11
C GLN A 179 5.96 12.82 -16.46
N ARG A 180 5.93 12.20 -15.28
CA ARG A 180 7.15 11.88 -14.52
C ARG A 180 7.82 10.58 -14.96
N TYR A 181 7.04 9.53 -15.23
CA TYR A 181 7.54 8.16 -15.45
C TYR A 181 7.24 7.65 -16.87
N GLY A 182 6.74 8.52 -17.77
CA GLY A 182 6.24 8.11 -19.06
C GLY A 182 4.92 7.33 -18.97
N ASN A 183 4.38 7.00 -20.15
CA ASN A 183 3.18 6.18 -20.22
C ASN A 183 3.54 4.70 -19.99
N THR A 184 3.75 4.33 -18.72
CA THR A 184 4.19 2.99 -18.30
C THR A 184 3.21 2.36 -17.31
N LEU A 185 3.26 1.04 -17.16
CA LEU A 185 2.51 0.36 -16.09
C LEU A 185 2.92 0.83 -14.69
N PHE A 186 4.16 1.26 -14.52
CA PHE A 186 4.61 1.85 -13.27
C PHE A 186 3.88 3.16 -12.95
N ALA A 187 3.67 4.03 -13.93
CA ALA A 187 2.89 5.26 -13.74
C ALA A 187 1.43 4.95 -13.36
N VAL A 188 0.81 3.91 -13.97
CA VAL A 188 -0.53 3.43 -13.57
C VAL A 188 -0.53 2.93 -12.13
N TYR A 189 0.46 2.14 -11.77
CA TYR A 189 0.61 1.62 -10.41
C TYR A 189 0.74 2.75 -9.39
N GLN A 190 1.58 3.75 -9.66
CA GLN A 190 1.76 4.93 -8.80
C GLN A 190 0.46 5.75 -8.70
N THR A 191 -0.26 5.92 -9.80
CA THR A 191 -1.59 6.58 -9.81
C THR A 191 -2.55 5.88 -8.84
N ALA A 192 -2.68 4.57 -8.95
CA ALA A 192 -3.60 3.78 -8.13
C ALA A 192 -3.19 3.79 -6.65
N THR A 193 -1.90 3.66 -6.35
CA THR A 193 -1.40 3.65 -4.96
C THR A 193 -1.49 5.02 -4.29
N ASP A 194 -1.26 6.11 -5.02
CA ASP A 194 -1.46 7.47 -4.50
C ASP A 194 -2.94 7.73 -4.22
N TRP A 195 -3.81 7.41 -5.17
CA TRP A 195 -5.26 7.53 -4.97
C TRP A 195 -5.77 6.77 -3.74
N SER A 196 -5.19 5.62 -3.45
CA SER A 196 -5.60 4.82 -2.28
C SER A 196 -5.03 5.34 -0.97
N SER A 197 -3.78 5.80 -0.97
CA SER A 197 -3.05 6.18 0.24
C SER A 197 -3.35 7.61 0.70
N ASN A 198 -3.66 8.50 -0.25
CA ASN A 198 -3.87 9.93 -0.01
C ASN A 198 -5.27 10.38 -0.43
N PRO A 199 -6.34 9.90 0.24
CA PRO A 199 -7.69 10.33 -0.10
C PRO A 199 -7.90 11.80 0.25
N ASP A 200 -8.33 12.59 -0.72
CA ASP A 200 -8.74 13.98 -0.52
C ASP A 200 -10.13 14.01 0.13
N THR A 201 -10.20 13.67 1.41
CA THR A 201 -11.47 13.63 2.16
C THR A 201 -11.33 14.27 3.52
N ARG A 202 -12.31 15.11 3.87
CA ARG A 202 -12.50 15.63 5.24
C ARG A 202 -13.15 14.52 6.09
N GLY A 203 -12.44 14.00 7.07
CA GLY A 203 -12.97 12.97 8.00
C GLY A 203 -12.32 11.60 7.83
N ALA A 204 -12.83 10.59 8.46
CA ALA A 204 -12.33 9.19 8.58
C ALA A 204 -11.35 8.66 7.49
N ILE A 205 -10.27 9.41 7.24
CA ILE A 205 -9.28 9.20 6.19
C ILE A 205 -8.82 7.73 6.13
N HIS A 206 -8.61 7.12 7.33
CA HIS A 206 -8.13 5.75 7.43
C HIS A 206 -9.10 4.69 6.88
N ASN A 207 -10.41 4.87 7.11
CA ASN A 207 -11.39 3.92 6.60
C ASN A 207 -11.49 4.00 5.08
N VAL A 208 -11.37 5.22 4.54
CA VAL A 208 -11.37 5.45 3.09
C VAL A 208 -10.12 4.88 2.45
N SER A 209 -8.93 5.13 3.01
CA SER A 209 -7.67 4.58 2.50
C SER A 209 -7.69 3.06 2.49
N ARG A 210 -8.07 2.40 3.59
CA ARG A 210 -8.14 0.94 3.66
C ARG A 210 -9.09 0.33 2.62
N LYS A 211 -10.25 0.98 2.39
CA LYS A 211 -11.18 0.54 1.35
C LYS A 211 -10.56 0.69 -0.03
N ARG A 212 -9.91 1.83 -0.31
CA ARG A 212 -9.25 2.08 -1.59
C ARG A 212 -8.04 1.16 -1.81
N GLU A 213 -7.23 0.90 -0.77
CA GLU A 213 -6.13 -0.06 -0.82
C GLU A 213 -6.62 -1.46 -1.23
N ARG A 214 -7.76 -1.91 -0.66
CA ARG A 214 -8.38 -3.17 -1.08
C ARG A 214 -8.81 -3.14 -2.54
N GLN A 215 -9.42 -2.06 -3.00
CA GLN A 215 -9.81 -1.91 -4.41
C GLN A 215 -8.59 -1.94 -5.35
N VAL A 216 -7.47 -1.33 -4.96
CA VAL A 216 -6.22 -1.41 -5.72
C VAL A 216 -5.66 -2.82 -5.72
N ALA A 217 -5.67 -3.54 -4.60
CA ALA A 217 -5.26 -4.95 -4.56
C ALA A 217 -6.13 -5.82 -5.48
N GLU A 218 -7.45 -5.60 -5.49
CA GLU A 218 -8.38 -6.27 -6.41
C GLU A 218 -8.09 -5.91 -7.88
N MET A 219 -7.76 -4.64 -8.17
CA MET A 219 -7.33 -4.23 -9.51
C MET A 219 -6.07 -4.98 -9.96
N LEU A 220 -5.05 -5.05 -9.11
CA LEU A 220 -3.77 -5.72 -9.41
C LEU A 220 -3.93 -7.25 -9.59
N SER A 221 -5.02 -7.82 -9.08
CA SER A 221 -5.37 -9.25 -9.27
C SER A 221 -6.34 -9.47 -10.42
N SER A 222 -6.82 -8.41 -11.07
CA SER A 222 -7.83 -8.52 -12.12
C SER A 222 -7.24 -9.03 -13.45
N SER A 223 -8.10 -9.66 -14.27
CA SER A 223 -7.74 -10.07 -15.63
C SER A 223 -7.31 -8.88 -16.49
N GLU A 224 -7.92 -7.71 -16.26
CA GLU A 224 -7.59 -6.48 -16.96
C GLU A 224 -6.16 -6.02 -16.70
N TRP A 225 -5.71 -6.10 -15.43
CA TRP A 225 -4.34 -5.76 -15.07
C TRP A 225 -3.34 -6.82 -15.56
N LEU A 226 -3.64 -8.09 -15.30
CA LEU A 226 -2.76 -9.20 -15.68
C LEU A 226 -2.54 -9.26 -17.20
N GLY A 227 -3.59 -9.00 -17.98
CA GLY A 227 -3.48 -8.92 -19.45
C GLY A 227 -2.62 -7.76 -19.98
N LEU A 228 -2.35 -6.75 -19.15
CA LEU A 228 -1.40 -5.68 -19.51
C LEU A 228 0.06 -6.09 -19.27
N TYR A 229 0.28 -7.13 -18.46
CA TYR A 229 1.63 -7.66 -18.18
C TYR A 229 2.15 -8.59 -19.27
N GLU A 230 1.26 -9.26 -20.01
CA GLU A 230 1.58 -10.12 -21.14
C GLU A 230 1.91 -9.27 -22.40
#